data_510f211221351279346ecf3f51e65d8b
#
_entry.id   510f211221351279346ecf3f51e65d8b
#
_cell.length_a   1.000
_cell.length_b   1.000
_cell.length_c   1.000
_cell.angle_alpha   90.00
_cell.angle_beta   90.00
_cell.angle_gamma   90.00
#
_symmetry.space_group_name_H-M   'P 1'
#
loop_
_entity.id
_entity.type
_entity.pdbx_description
1 polymer ?
#
loop_
_entity_poly.entity_id
_entity_poly.type
_entity_poly.pdbx_seq_one_letter_code
_entity_poly.pdbx_strand_id
1 'polypeptide(L)'
;MYKRQAYPFVLITGRQLEHWHTGSMTRRASVLDAIEPIATASMNAGDLRRLGVEAGDVITVRSRRGEVALNVRRDDGTPTGAVFIPFAYYEAAANLLTNAALDPFGKIPEFKYCAVAITAGGTPPPVTGYGRDSTEAEPAIA
;
A
#
# COMPACT_ATOMS: atom_id res chain seq x y z
N MET A 1 -1.00 -0.35 -27.18
CA MET A 1 -1.09 1.08 -26.82
C MET A 1 -2.31 1.45 -25.97
N TYR A 2 -3.46 0.82 -26.13
CA TYR A 2 -4.67 1.09 -25.33
C TYR A 2 -4.62 0.67 -23.84
N LYS A 3 -3.72 -0.22 -23.45
CA LYS A 3 -3.64 -0.75 -22.06
C LYS A 3 -3.08 0.24 -21.02
N ARG A 4 -2.32 1.26 -21.43
CA ARG A 4 -1.80 2.30 -20.55
C ARG A 4 -2.82 3.35 -20.13
N GLN A 5 -3.91 3.54 -20.89
CA GLN A 5 -4.92 4.56 -20.57
C GLN A 5 -5.83 4.15 -19.39
N ALA A 6 -6.15 2.86 -19.26
CA ALA A 6 -6.97 2.36 -18.16
C ALA A 6 -6.20 2.19 -16.84
N TYR A 7 -4.87 1.98 -16.90
CA TYR A 7 -3.99 1.75 -15.74
C TYR A 7 -2.70 2.56 -15.94
N PRO A 8 -2.75 3.89 -15.73
CA PRO A 8 -1.67 4.79 -16.11
C PRO A 8 -0.47 4.79 -15.15
N PHE A 9 -0.64 4.23 -13.94
CA PHE A 9 0.40 4.17 -12.93
C PHE A 9 1.08 2.80 -12.88
N VAL A 10 2.31 2.83 -12.39
CA VAL A 10 3.08 1.63 -12.08
C VAL A 10 3.07 1.43 -10.57
N LEU A 11 2.51 0.32 -10.10
CA LEU A 11 2.67 -0.11 -8.71
C LEU A 11 4.04 -0.76 -8.54
N ILE A 12 4.76 -0.33 -7.52
CA ILE A 12 5.98 -0.95 -7.01
C ILE A 12 5.68 -1.42 -5.59
N THR A 13 5.91 -2.68 -5.28
CA THR A 13 5.79 -3.19 -3.92
C THR A 13 7.15 -3.41 -3.28
N GLY A 14 7.24 -3.23 -1.98
CA GLY A 14 8.51 -3.36 -1.29
C GLY A 14 8.37 -3.52 0.22
N ARG A 15 9.51 -3.37 0.89
CA ARG A 15 9.61 -3.45 2.34
C ARG A 15 9.42 -2.07 2.98
N GLN A 16 8.88 -2.09 4.19
CA GLN A 16 8.85 -0.95 5.09
C GLN A 16 10.00 -1.11 6.09
N LEU A 17 10.67 -0.03 6.46
CA LEU A 17 11.86 -0.10 7.33
C LEU A 17 11.52 -0.71 8.70
N GLU A 18 10.42 -0.29 9.27
CA GLU A 18 9.96 -0.68 10.61
C GLU A 18 9.38 -2.10 10.65
N HIS A 19 9.04 -2.65 9.48
CA HIS A 19 8.37 -3.94 9.39
C HIS A 19 9.16 -4.98 8.59
N TRP A 20 9.40 -6.13 9.20
CA TRP A 20 10.07 -7.23 8.54
C TRP A 20 9.13 -7.98 7.60
N HIS A 21 9.45 -7.97 6.31
CA HIS A 21 8.68 -8.63 5.23
C HIS A 21 7.18 -8.30 5.28
N THR A 22 6.34 -9.31 5.53
CA THR A 22 4.88 -9.17 5.62
C THR A 22 4.39 -8.66 6.98
N GLY A 23 5.31 -8.27 7.87
CA GLY A 23 4.97 -7.72 9.18
C GLY A 23 4.49 -8.73 10.21
N SER A 24 4.45 -10.03 9.88
CA SER A 24 3.91 -11.07 10.75
C SER A 24 4.55 -11.15 12.15
N MET A 25 5.79 -10.72 12.27
CA MET A 25 6.49 -10.60 13.56
C MET A 25 6.48 -9.17 14.08
N THR A 26 6.92 -8.22 13.27
CA THR A 26 7.16 -6.84 13.70
C THR A 26 5.89 -6.06 14.00
N ARG A 27 4.77 -6.36 13.32
CA ARG A 27 3.47 -5.76 13.64
C ARG A 27 2.83 -6.30 14.93
N ARG A 28 3.43 -7.32 15.56
CA ARG A 28 3.12 -7.77 16.93
C ARG A 28 4.00 -7.11 17.98
N ALA A 29 5.05 -6.41 17.57
CA ALA A 29 5.87 -5.61 18.45
C ALA A 29 5.25 -4.21 18.57
N SER A 30 4.65 -3.91 19.71
CA SER A 30 3.88 -2.68 19.95
C SER A 30 4.63 -1.40 19.59
N VAL A 31 5.93 -1.33 19.86
CA VAL A 31 6.77 -0.17 19.54
C VAL A 31 6.89 0.03 18.02
N LEU A 32 7.18 -1.03 17.26
CA LEU A 32 7.34 -0.95 15.81
C LEU A 32 6.00 -0.68 15.12
N ASP A 33 4.93 -1.29 15.59
CA ASP A 33 3.60 -1.06 15.07
C ASP A 33 3.09 0.36 15.37
N ALA A 34 3.50 0.95 16.50
CA ALA A 34 3.16 2.34 16.84
C ALA A 34 3.89 3.37 15.98
N ILE A 35 5.08 3.06 15.45
CA ILE A 35 5.84 3.96 14.57
C ILE A 35 5.20 4.05 13.18
N GLU A 36 4.81 2.92 12.60
CA GLU A 36 4.18 2.83 11.28
C GLU A 36 2.94 1.92 11.33
N PRO A 37 1.84 2.40 11.93
CA PRO A 37 0.66 1.56 12.21
C PRO A 37 -0.22 1.29 10.99
N ILE A 38 -0.17 2.17 9.98
CA ILE A 38 -1.08 2.13 8.83
C ILE A 38 -0.35 1.95 7.51
N ALA A 39 -1.01 1.25 6.59
CA ALA A 39 -0.53 1.15 5.22
C ALA A 39 -0.62 2.50 4.51
N THR A 40 0.46 2.89 3.86
CA THR A 40 0.50 4.11 3.05
C THR A 40 0.94 3.83 1.62
N ALA A 41 0.43 4.64 0.68
CA ALA A 41 0.90 4.68 -0.70
C ALA A 41 1.82 5.88 -0.88
N SER A 42 3.11 5.65 -1.12
CA SER A 42 4.06 6.73 -1.40
C SER A 42 3.96 7.15 -2.86
N MET A 43 3.81 8.46 -3.09
CA MET A 43 3.67 9.05 -4.42
C MET A 43 4.38 10.39 -4.53
N ASN A 44 4.81 10.72 -5.75
CA ASN A 44 5.42 12.01 -6.06
C ASN A 44 4.40 13.15 -5.94
N ALA A 45 4.84 14.32 -5.46
CA ALA A 45 4.00 15.51 -5.31
C ALA A 45 3.31 15.94 -6.62
N GLY A 46 3.93 15.73 -7.79
CA GLY A 46 3.33 16.00 -9.09
C GLY A 46 2.12 15.13 -9.37
N ASP A 47 2.20 13.86 -9.00
CA ASP A 47 1.09 12.91 -9.16
C ASP A 47 -0.04 13.17 -8.18
N LEU A 48 0.26 13.56 -6.93
CA LEU A 48 -0.74 13.97 -5.95
C LEU A 48 -1.57 15.15 -6.47
N ARG A 49 -0.90 16.20 -6.96
CA ARG A 49 -1.59 17.36 -7.57
C ARG A 49 -2.46 16.95 -8.76
N ARG A 50 -1.98 16.03 -9.61
CA ARG A 50 -2.73 15.53 -10.78
C ARG A 50 -3.98 14.78 -10.38
N LEU A 51 -3.95 14.08 -9.25
CA LEU A 51 -5.10 13.35 -8.69
C LEU A 51 -6.02 14.24 -7.85
N GLY A 52 -5.59 15.47 -7.51
CA GLY A 52 -6.34 16.37 -6.64
C GLY A 52 -6.39 15.90 -5.19
N VAL A 53 -5.32 15.26 -4.71
CA VAL A 53 -5.18 14.76 -3.34
C VAL A 53 -3.94 15.32 -2.66
N GLU A 54 -3.96 15.35 -1.33
CA GLU A 54 -2.85 15.75 -0.48
C GLU A 54 -2.33 14.58 0.35
N ALA A 55 -1.17 14.75 0.97
CA ALA A 55 -0.64 13.75 1.91
C ALA A 55 -1.61 13.57 3.09
N GLY A 56 -1.94 12.31 3.40
CA GLY A 56 -2.94 11.95 4.41
C GLY A 56 -4.31 11.60 3.83
N ASP A 57 -4.63 12.05 2.63
CA ASP A 57 -5.88 11.69 1.97
C ASP A 57 -5.93 10.20 1.65
N VAL A 58 -7.14 9.69 1.47
CA VAL A 58 -7.37 8.31 1.04
C VAL A 58 -7.43 8.24 -0.47
N ILE A 59 -6.77 7.24 -1.03
CA ILE A 59 -6.86 6.85 -2.43
C ILE A 59 -7.25 5.38 -2.56
N THR A 60 -7.91 5.05 -3.65
CA THR A 60 -8.14 3.67 -4.08
C THR A 60 -7.20 3.32 -5.22
N VAL A 61 -6.38 2.32 -5.02
CA VAL A 61 -5.47 1.75 -6.03
C VAL A 61 -6.09 0.47 -6.57
N ARG A 62 -6.30 0.41 -7.88
CA ARG A 62 -6.96 -0.72 -8.54
C ARG A 62 -6.09 -1.30 -9.65
N SER A 63 -5.97 -2.60 -9.65
CA SER A 63 -5.45 -3.39 -10.78
C SER A 63 -6.58 -4.16 -11.46
N ARG A 64 -6.24 -5.05 -12.40
CA ARG A 64 -7.20 -5.99 -12.98
C ARG A 64 -7.64 -7.10 -12.02
N ARG A 65 -6.97 -7.24 -10.89
CA ARG A 65 -7.10 -8.38 -9.97
C ARG A 65 -7.85 -8.00 -8.70
N GLY A 66 -7.72 -6.74 -8.27
CA GLY A 66 -8.36 -6.26 -7.07
C GLY A 66 -8.13 -4.77 -6.87
N GLU A 67 -8.58 -4.30 -5.74
CA GLU A 67 -8.38 -2.92 -5.30
C GLU A 67 -8.05 -2.87 -3.82
N VAL A 68 -7.34 -1.81 -3.43
CA VAL A 68 -6.96 -1.52 -2.05
C VAL A 68 -7.09 -0.03 -1.82
N ALA A 69 -7.77 0.36 -0.73
CA ALA A 69 -7.84 1.74 -0.29
C ALA A 69 -6.85 1.97 0.84
N LEU A 70 -6.09 3.07 0.78
CA LEU A 70 -5.07 3.39 1.78
C LEU A 70 -4.75 4.89 1.76
N ASN A 71 -4.12 5.37 2.83
CA ASN A 71 -3.70 6.76 2.91
C ASN A 71 -2.49 7.02 2.01
N VAL A 72 -2.44 8.20 1.43
CA VAL A 72 -1.31 8.61 0.59
C VAL A 72 -0.23 9.30 1.42
N ARG A 73 1.03 9.00 1.11
CA ARG A 73 2.20 9.70 1.63
C ARG A 73 2.91 10.41 0.49
N ARG A 74 3.25 11.68 0.68
CA ARG A 74 4.13 12.38 -0.25
C ARG A 74 5.55 11.85 -0.10
N ASP A 75 6.14 11.44 -1.20
CA ASP A 75 7.53 11.03 -1.29
C ASP A 75 8.09 11.42 -2.66
N ASP A 76 8.87 12.49 -2.69
CA ASP A 76 9.45 13.00 -3.94
C ASP A 76 10.58 12.10 -4.49
N GLY A 77 11.02 11.09 -3.73
CA GLY A 77 11.88 10.02 -4.20
C GLY A 77 11.14 8.97 -5.06
N THR A 78 9.82 8.88 -4.93
CA THR A 78 9.02 8.02 -5.80
C THR A 78 8.94 8.64 -7.22
N PRO A 79 9.28 7.90 -8.28
CA PRO A 79 9.21 8.41 -9.64
C PRO A 79 7.80 8.84 -10.05
N THR A 80 7.69 9.89 -10.86
CA THR A 80 6.41 10.32 -11.43
C THR A 80 5.77 9.19 -12.24
N GLY A 81 4.48 8.97 -12.02
CA GLY A 81 3.73 7.88 -12.64
C GLY A 81 3.89 6.53 -11.92
N ALA A 82 4.56 6.51 -10.77
CA ALA A 82 4.68 5.33 -9.92
C ALA A 82 3.97 5.54 -8.58
N VAL A 83 3.57 4.43 -7.95
CA VAL A 83 3.10 4.37 -6.58
C VAL A 83 3.81 3.23 -5.88
N PHE A 84 4.34 3.49 -4.69
CA PHE A 84 4.96 2.47 -3.85
C PHE A 84 4.02 2.09 -2.72
N ILE A 85 3.78 0.79 -2.54
CA ILE A 85 2.98 0.25 -1.44
C ILE A 85 3.78 -0.83 -0.74
N PRO A 86 4.02 -0.72 0.58
CA PRO A 86 4.67 -1.76 1.35
C PRO A 86 3.74 -2.97 1.50
N PHE A 87 4.31 -4.17 1.46
CA PHE A 87 3.55 -5.42 1.61
C PHE A 87 3.45 -5.92 3.06
N ALA A 88 3.76 -5.05 4.03
CA ALA A 88 3.74 -5.40 5.44
C ALA A 88 2.35 -5.44 6.08
N TYR A 89 1.34 -4.92 5.39
CA TYR A 89 0.00 -4.72 5.93
C TYR A 89 -0.99 -5.70 5.30
N TYR A 90 -1.44 -6.67 6.07
CA TYR A 90 -2.41 -7.66 5.58
C TYR A 90 -3.79 -7.07 5.34
N GLU A 91 -4.17 -6.04 6.11
CA GLU A 91 -5.43 -5.32 5.98
C GLU A 91 -5.52 -4.50 4.68
N ALA A 92 -4.38 -4.07 4.14
CA ALA A 92 -4.25 -3.37 2.87
C ALA A 92 -3.23 -4.11 1.98
N ALA A 93 -3.49 -5.38 1.74
CA ALA A 93 -2.54 -6.29 1.13
C ALA A 93 -2.23 -5.92 -0.33
N ALA A 94 -1.04 -5.36 -0.57
CA ALA A 94 -0.57 -5.00 -1.91
C ALA A 94 -0.58 -6.18 -2.89
N ASN A 95 -0.48 -7.42 -2.39
CA ASN A 95 -0.51 -8.63 -3.20
C ASN A 95 -1.87 -8.91 -3.85
N LEU A 96 -2.96 -8.31 -3.39
CA LEU A 96 -4.25 -8.35 -4.09
C LEU A 96 -4.19 -7.67 -5.46
N LEU A 97 -3.24 -6.78 -5.67
CA LEU A 97 -3.07 -6.02 -6.89
C LEU A 97 -2.13 -6.71 -7.88
N THR A 98 -1.19 -7.53 -7.40
CA THR A 98 -0.08 -8.06 -8.20
C THR A 98 -0.46 -9.31 -9.00
N ASN A 99 0.39 -9.69 -9.96
CA ASN A 99 0.16 -10.84 -10.81
C ASN A 99 0.50 -12.15 -10.07
N ALA A 100 -0.36 -13.16 -10.25
CA ALA A 100 -0.16 -14.49 -9.68
C ALA A 100 0.81 -15.36 -10.50
N ALA A 101 1.42 -14.82 -11.57
CA ALA A 101 2.39 -15.56 -12.37
C ALA A 101 3.64 -15.92 -11.55
N LEU A 102 4.08 -17.15 -11.70
CA LEU A 102 5.29 -17.69 -11.07
C LEU A 102 6.35 -17.91 -12.12
N ASP A 103 7.60 -17.65 -11.79
CA ASP A 103 8.70 -18.10 -12.63
C ASP A 103 8.72 -19.64 -12.68
N PRO A 104 9.11 -20.25 -13.85
CA PRO A 104 8.96 -21.69 -14.01
C PRO A 104 9.91 -22.53 -13.16
N PHE A 105 11.02 -21.94 -12.70
CA PHE A 105 12.06 -22.65 -11.96
C PHE A 105 11.99 -22.41 -10.46
N GLY A 106 12.20 -21.18 -10.01
CA GLY A 106 12.23 -20.80 -8.60
C GLY A 106 10.87 -20.58 -7.98
N LYS A 107 9.78 -20.61 -8.79
CA LYS A 107 8.41 -20.36 -8.34
C LYS A 107 8.23 -19.01 -7.64
N ILE A 108 9.08 -18.02 -8.00
CA ILE A 108 8.99 -16.67 -7.44
C ILE A 108 7.82 -15.94 -8.09
N PRO A 109 6.88 -15.37 -7.29
CA PRO A 109 5.74 -14.65 -7.84
C PRO A 109 6.15 -13.28 -8.38
N GLU A 110 5.42 -12.81 -9.40
CA GLU A 110 5.55 -11.47 -9.96
C GLU A 110 4.84 -10.44 -9.06
N PHE A 111 5.42 -10.13 -7.90
CA PHE A 111 4.82 -9.29 -6.87
C PHE A 111 5.41 -7.88 -6.77
N LYS A 112 6.45 -7.57 -7.54
CA LYS A 112 7.19 -6.29 -7.44
C LYS A 112 6.62 -5.18 -8.31
N TYR A 113 5.78 -5.49 -9.30
CA TYR A 113 5.44 -4.58 -10.35
C TYR A 113 4.10 -4.96 -11.00
N CYS A 114 3.19 -3.99 -11.13
CA CYS A 114 2.01 -4.13 -12.00
C CYS A 114 1.43 -2.76 -12.40
N ALA A 115 0.59 -2.75 -13.43
CA ALA A 115 -0.12 -1.56 -13.87
C ALA A 115 -1.38 -1.35 -13.02
N VAL A 116 -1.57 -0.13 -12.53
CA VAL A 116 -2.70 0.26 -11.69
C VAL A 116 -3.36 1.57 -12.12
N ALA A 117 -4.62 1.72 -11.79
CA ALA A 117 -5.36 2.97 -11.79
C ALA A 117 -5.46 3.48 -10.33
N ILE A 118 -5.46 4.79 -10.16
CA ILE A 118 -5.57 5.44 -8.86
C ILE A 118 -6.69 6.47 -8.92
N THR A 119 -7.58 6.45 -7.95
CA THR A 119 -8.65 7.43 -7.78
C THR A 119 -8.63 8.00 -6.36
N ALA A 120 -9.00 9.27 -6.22
CA ALA A 120 -9.20 9.88 -4.92
C ALA A 120 -10.38 9.22 -4.18
N GLY A 121 -10.26 9.12 -2.86
CA GLY A 121 -11.28 8.54 -1.98
C GLY A 121 -11.21 7.03 -1.85
N GLY A 122 -12.15 6.50 -1.08
CA GLY A 122 -12.25 5.10 -0.69
C GLY A 122 -12.44 4.95 0.81
N THR A 123 -12.58 3.72 1.27
CA THR A 123 -12.64 3.39 2.70
C THR A 123 -11.41 2.57 3.04
N PRO A 124 -10.43 3.16 3.73
CA PRO A 124 -9.27 2.41 4.17
C PRO A 124 -9.70 1.35 5.19
N PRO A 125 -9.02 0.21 5.26
CA PRO A 125 -9.31 -0.78 6.27
C PRO A 125 -9.02 -0.21 7.67
N PRO A 126 -9.70 -0.73 8.71
CA PRO A 126 -9.41 -0.35 10.08
C PRO A 126 -7.96 -0.70 10.44
N VAL A 127 -7.36 0.10 11.30
CA VAL A 127 -6.02 -0.16 11.82
C VAL A 127 -6.11 -1.32 12.81
N THR A 128 -5.75 -2.51 12.35
CA THR A 128 -5.74 -3.72 13.17
C THR A 128 -4.34 -4.30 13.16
N GLY A 129 -3.59 -4.12 14.24
CA GLY A 129 -2.34 -4.84 14.43
C GLY A 129 -2.59 -6.36 14.55
N TYR A 130 -1.61 -7.19 14.26
CA TYR A 130 -1.68 -8.63 14.54
C TYR A 130 -1.95 -8.85 16.03
N GLY A 131 -3.11 -9.41 16.36
CA GLY A 131 -3.51 -9.70 17.75
C GLY A 131 -4.15 -8.53 18.51
N ARG A 132 -4.45 -7.42 17.84
CA ARG A 132 -5.39 -6.43 18.37
C ARG A 132 -6.80 -6.85 18.00
N ASP A 133 -7.59 -7.21 19.00
CA ASP A 133 -9.04 -7.29 18.81
C ASP A 133 -9.56 -5.90 18.49
N SER A 134 -10.37 -5.80 17.44
CA SER A 134 -10.98 -4.55 16.94
C SER A 134 -11.88 -3.84 17.97
N THR A 135 -11.97 -4.35 19.20
CA THR A 135 -12.80 -3.84 20.29
C THR A 135 -12.05 -3.04 21.36
N GLU A 136 -10.71 -3.05 21.35
CA GLU A 136 -9.94 -2.24 22.28
C GLU A 136 -9.50 -0.93 21.60
N ALA A 137 -10.34 0.09 21.68
CA ALA A 137 -9.90 1.47 21.50
C ALA A 137 -8.89 1.76 22.62
N GLU A 138 -7.61 1.88 22.34
CA GLU A 138 -6.65 2.37 23.31
C GLU A 138 -7.08 3.73 23.85
N PRO A 139 -7.04 3.93 25.16
CA PRO A 139 -7.23 5.26 25.74
C PRO A 139 -6.11 6.17 25.17
N ALA A 140 -6.53 7.33 24.68
CA ALA A 140 -5.61 8.35 24.22
C ALA A 140 -4.55 8.60 25.33
N ILE A 141 -3.29 8.43 24.98
CA ILE A 141 -2.18 8.80 25.87
C ILE A 141 -2.25 10.33 25.98
N ALA A 142 -2.61 10.80 27.16
CA ALA A 142 -2.63 12.21 27.52
C ALA A 142 -1.20 12.73 27.71
#